data_5d480c03185abffab59a2972a6f3e16a
#
_entry.id   5d480c03185abffab59a2972a6f3e16a
#
_cell.length_a   1.000
_cell.length_b   1.000
_cell.length_c   1.000
_cell.angle_alpha   90.00
_cell.angle_beta   90.00
_cell.angle_gamma   90.00
#
_symmetry.space_group_name_H-M   'P 1'
#
loop_
_entity.id
_entity.type
_entity.pdbx_description
1 polymer ?
#
loop_
_entity_poly.entity_id
_entity_poly.type
_entity_poly.pdbx_seq_one_letter_code
_entity_poly.pdbx_strand_id
1 'polypeptide(L)'
;EIIEDVARLRSEIGILFLNDFNEAVINKVLKSYDLEFHQLYVAKPHVFISRKHPLAGKDRIINEELEEYPYLSFEQGEHNSFYFSEEVFAAVERKKNIRVRDRATLFNLLIGLNGYTVCSGVIDKKLNGKDIIAVPLADENDMRIGYITHRKGMLSRLGNTYLEAIKKYL
;
A
#
# COMPACT_ATOMS: atom_id res chain seq x y z
N GLU A 1 -6.04 -9.01 9.07
CA GLU A 1 -5.94 -10.26 8.27
C GLU A 1 -4.48 -10.66 8.07
N ILE A 2 -3.61 -9.90 7.34
CA ILE A 2 -2.20 -10.27 7.06
C ILE A 2 -1.42 -10.66 8.34
N ILE A 3 -1.45 -9.82 9.36
CA ILE A 3 -0.74 -10.07 10.64
C ILE A 3 -1.28 -11.34 11.31
N GLU A 4 -2.59 -11.52 11.30
CA GLU A 4 -3.23 -12.68 11.91
C GLU A 4 -2.92 -13.98 11.16
N ASP A 5 -2.83 -13.94 9.84
CA ASP A 5 -2.48 -15.09 9.02
C ASP A 5 -1.05 -15.56 9.28
N VAL A 6 -0.11 -14.64 9.43
CA VAL A 6 1.25 -14.99 9.80
C VAL A 6 1.34 -15.48 11.26
N ALA A 7 0.62 -14.82 12.18
CA ALA A 7 0.58 -15.23 13.59
C ALA A 7 0.02 -16.64 13.79
N ARG A 8 -0.98 -17.01 12.99
CA ARG A 8 -1.61 -18.34 13.02
C ARG A 8 -0.92 -19.36 12.10
N LEU A 9 0.22 -19.03 11.54
CA LEU A 9 0.99 -19.86 10.60
C LEU A 9 0.18 -20.31 9.36
N ARG A 10 -0.83 -19.53 8.97
CA ARG A 10 -1.56 -19.71 7.71
C ARG A 10 -0.78 -19.17 6.51
N SER A 11 0.10 -18.21 6.78
CA SER A 11 1.07 -17.66 5.84
C SER A 11 2.44 -17.61 6.50
N GLU A 12 3.50 -17.91 5.74
CA GLU A 12 4.89 -17.79 6.24
C GLU A 12 5.36 -16.34 6.26
N ILE A 13 4.85 -15.53 5.31
CA ILE A 13 5.27 -14.17 5.03
C ILE A 13 4.03 -13.29 4.87
N GLY A 14 4.06 -12.12 5.46
CA GLY A 14 3.08 -11.06 5.21
C GLY A 14 3.79 -9.80 4.73
N ILE A 15 3.31 -9.17 3.68
CA ILE A 15 3.86 -7.88 3.20
C ILE A 15 3.03 -6.75 3.77
N LEU A 16 3.70 -5.77 4.37
CA LEU A 16 3.07 -4.55 4.87
C LEU A 16 4.05 -3.37 4.83
N PHE A 17 3.56 -2.18 5.14
CA PHE A 17 4.42 -1.01 5.30
C PHE A 17 4.28 -0.39 6.69
N LEU A 18 5.35 0.28 7.12
CA LEU A 18 5.37 1.12 8.30
C LEU A 18 5.66 2.56 7.89
N ASN A 19 5.04 3.50 8.59
CA ASN A 19 5.34 4.91 8.53
C ASN A 19 5.24 5.51 9.94
N ASP A 20 5.53 6.78 10.10
CA ASP A 20 5.53 7.43 11.43
C ASP A 20 4.16 7.41 12.11
N PHE A 21 3.07 7.31 11.33
CA PHE A 21 1.71 7.25 11.85
C PHE A 21 1.34 5.88 12.42
N ASN A 22 1.72 4.78 11.74
CA ASN A 22 1.25 3.44 12.08
C ASN A 22 2.26 2.56 12.83
N GLU A 23 3.54 2.92 12.78
CA GLU A 23 4.64 2.09 13.29
C GLU A 23 4.46 1.67 14.75
N ALA A 24 4.15 2.61 15.63
CA ALA A 24 4.02 2.31 17.06
C ALA A 24 2.91 1.28 17.34
N VAL A 25 1.77 1.41 16.65
CA VAL A 25 0.63 0.52 16.82
C VAL A 25 0.91 -0.84 16.20
N ILE A 26 1.42 -0.88 14.97
CA ILE A 26 1.73 -2.14 14.29
C ILE A 26 2.81 -2.90 15.04
N ASN A 27 3.91 -2.27 15.45
CA ASN A 27 4.97 -2.92 16.21
C ASN A 27 4.49 -3.50 17.54
N LYS A 28 3.56 -2.83 18.23
CA LYS A 28 2.93 -3.38 19.44
C LYS A 28 2.16 -4.67 19.15
N VAL A 29 1.40 -4.68 18.06
CA VAL A 29 0.65 -5.87 17.63
C VAL A 29 1.57 -6.99 17.18
N LEU A 30 2.59 -6.69 16.37
CA LEU A 30 3.58 -7.68 15.93
C LEU A 30 4.26 -8.35 17.14
N LYS A 31 4.66 -7.54 18.12
CA LYS A 31 5.27 -8.04 19.36
C LYS A 31 4.34 -8.97 20.15
N SER A 32 3.04 -8.66 20.21
CA SER A 32 2.07 -9.50 20.93
C SER A 32 1.81 -10.86 20.28
N TYR A 33 2.13 -11.01 19.00
CA TYR A 33 2.03 -12.24 18.24
C TYR A 33 3.37 -12.93 17.94
N ASP A 34 4.47 -12.51 18.59
CA ASP A 34 5.82 -13.04 18.34
C ASP A 34 6.24 -12.90 16.85
N LEU A 35 5.82 -11.82 16.20
CA LEU A 35 6.18 -11.50 14.83
C LEU A 35 7.34 -10.50 14.78
N GLU A 36 8.07 -10.50 13.67
CA GLU A 36 9.17 -9.59 13.39
C GLU A 36 9.02 -8.95 12.02
N PHE A 37 9.27 -7.64 11.94
CA PHE A 37 9.25 -6.87 10.70
C PHE A 37 10.67 -6.77 10.13
N HIS A 38 10.81 -7.05 8.85
CA HIS A 38 12.04 -6.96 8.08
C HIS A 38 11.85 -5.96 6.94
N GLN A 39 12.55 -4.83 7.00
CA GLN A 39 12.46 -3.81 5.97
C GLN A 39 13.09 -4.30 4.66
N LEU A 40 12.40 -4.09 3.54
CA LEU A 40 12.91 -4.33 2.19
C LEU A 40 13.44 -3.04 1.57
N TYR A 41 12.62 -1.99 1.54
CA TYR A 41 13.01 -0.69 0.99
C TYR A 41 12.15 0.44 1.55
N VAL A 42 12.56 1.68 1.25
CA VAL A 42 11.81 2.88 1.59
C VAL A 42 11.27 3.48 0.30
N ALA A 43 9.96 3.72 0.26
CA ALA A 43 9.28 4.36 -0.86
C ALA A 43 8.77 5.74 -0.46
N LYS A 44 8.77 6.67 -1.40
CA LYS A 44 8.03 7.93 -1.28
C LYS A 44 6.58 7.71 -1.75
N PRO A 45 5.59 8.39 -1.15
CA PRO A 45 4.23 8.29 -1.61
C PRO A 45 4.06 8.83 -3.04
N HIS A 46 3.27 8.11 -3.82
CA HIS A 46 2.89 8.47 -5.18
C HIS A 46 1.38 8.39 -5.34
N VAL A 47 0.87 9.25 -6.21
CA VAL A 47 -0.54 9.23 -6.62
C VAL A 47 -0.66 8.36 -7.87
N PHE A 48 -1.48 7.31 -7.80
CA PHE A 48 -1.89 6.55 -8.98
C PHE A 48 -3.11 7.19 -9.59
N ILE A 49 -2.99 7.57 -10.84
CA ILE A 49 -4.04 8.20 -11.65
C ILE A 49 -4.03 7.65 -13.07
N SER A 50 -5.13 7.88 -13.78
CA SER A 50 -5.16 7.63 -15.23
C SER A 50 -4.14 8.53 -15.95
N ARG A 51 -3.52 8.01 -17.00
CA ARG A 51 -2.69 8.81 -17.93
C ARG A 51 -3.45 10.00 -18.54
N LYS A 52 -4.78 9.92 -18.60
CA LYS A 52 -5.66 10.98 -19.12
C LYS A 52 -6.17 11.93 -18.03
N HIS A 53 -5.77 11.70 -16.77
CA HIS A 53 -6.17 12.54 -15.65
C HIS A 53 -5.66 13.98 -15.84
N PRO A 54 -6.44 15.03 -15.44
CA PRO A 54 -5.99 16.42 -15.56
C PRO A 54 -4.63 16.73 -14.90
N LEU A 55 -4.26 15.99 -13.87
CA LEU A 55 -2.97 16.14 -13.17
C LEU A 55 -1.85 15.26 -13.74
N ALA A 56 -2.09 14.46 -14.79
CA ALA A 56 -1.13 13.49 -15.32
C ALA A 56 0.17 14.12 -15.90
N GLY A 57 0.13 15.40 -16.27
CA GLY A 57 1.30 16.12 -16.80
C GLY A 57 2.16 16.80 -15.74
N LYS A 58 1.86 16.63 -14.46
CA LYS A 58 2.63 17.24 -13.37
C LYS A 58 3.83 16.38 -12.98
N ASP A 59 4.93 17.05 -12.63
CA ASP A 59 6.11 16.39 -12.06
C ASP A 59 5.87 15.95 -10.61
N ARG A 60 4.98 16.67 -9.90
CA ARG A 60 4.60 16.42 -8.51
C ARG A 60 3.18 16.94 -8.25
N ILE A 61 2.41 16.25 -7.44
CA ILE A 61 1.05 16.62 -7.01
C ILE A 61 1.09 16.99 -5.53
N ILE A 62 0.34 18.03 -5.14
CA ILE A 62 0.09 18.40 -3.75
C ILE A 62 -1.31 17.92 -3.31
N ASN A 63 -1.52 17.73 -1.99
CA ASN A 63 -2.77 17.20 -1.46
C ASN A 63 -4.00 18.04 -1.81
N GLU A 64 -3.86 19.37 -1.83
CA GLU A 64 -4.91 20.32 -2.15
C GLU A 64 -5.47 20.14 -3.57
N GLU A 65 -4.62 19.75 -4.51
CA GLU A 65 -5.03 19.50 -5.91
C GLU A 65 -5.88 18.25 -6.07
N LEU A 66 -5.83 17.34 -5.10
CA LEU A 66 -6.57 16.10 -5.09
C LEU A 66 -8.00 16.23 -4.54
N GLU A 67 -8.34 17.33 -3.85
CA GLU A 67 -9.63 17.50 -3.20
C GLU A 67 -10.83 17.42 -4.15
N GLU A 68 -10.65 17.83 -5.40
CA GLU A 68 -11.72 17.82 -6.41
C GLU A 68 -11.98 16.43 -7.00
N TYR A 69 -11.07 15.47 -6.80
CA TYR A 69 -11.13 14.13 -7.38
C TYR A 69 -11.55 13.08 -6.36
N PRO A 70 -12.25 12.00 -6.77
CA PRO A 70 -12.61 10.93 -5.85
C PRO A 70 -11.38 10.12 -5.42
N TYR A 71 -11.21 10.00 -4.12
CA TYR A 71 -10.22 9.09 -3.53
C TYR A 71 -10.75 7.67 -3.53
N LEU A 72 -9.95 6.74 -4.02
CA LEU A 72 -10.28 5.31 -4.10
C LEU A 72 -9.43 4.56 -3.07
N SER A 73 -10.10 3.83 -2.19
CA SER A 73 -9.49 3.04 -1.13
C SER A 73 -10.08 1.63 -1.08
N PHE A 74 -9.34 0.70 -0.47
CA PHE A 74 -9.86 -0.64 -0.25
C PHE A 74 -10.76 -0.69 1.00
N GLU A 75 -11.78 -1.54 0.94
CA GLU A 75 -12.60 -1.85 2.11
C GLU A 75 -11.79 -2.69 3.10
N GLN A 76 -11.71 -2.23 4.35
CA GLN A 76 -10.85 -2.81 5.39
C GLN A 76 -11.54 -3.89 6.25
N GLY A 77 -12.64 -4.49 5.80
CA GLY A 77 -13.33 -5.52 6.57
C GLY A 77 -13.75 -5.09 7.99
N GLU A 78 -13.88 -6.06 8.91
CA GLU A 78 -14.33 -5.82 10.30
C GLU A 78 -13.31 -5.08 11.18
N HIS A 79 -12.03 -5.12 10.85
CA HIS A 79 -10.95 -4.43 11.57
C HIS A 79 -10.63 -3.08 10.94
N ASN A 80 -11.62 -2.21 10.85
CA ASN A 80 -11.56 -0.90 10.20
C ASN A 80 -10.77 0.14 11.03
N SER A 81 -9.51 -0.15 11.33
CA SER A 81 -8.60 0.79 11.96
C SER A 81 -7.71 1.43 10.90
N PHE A 82 -7.62 2.75 10.89
CA PHE A 82 -6.74 3.52 9.99
C PHE A 82 -5.27 3.09 10.05
N TYR A 83 -4.83 2.54 11.18
CA TYR A 83 -3.46 2.06 11.35
C TYR A 83 -3.11 0.83 10.50
N PHE A 84 -4.12 0.06 10.08
CA PHE A 84 -3.98 -1.16 9.30
C PHE A 84 -4.39 -0.98 7.83
N SER A 85 -4.62 0.25 7.42
CA SER A 85 -4.99 0.55 6.04
C SER A 85 -3.84 0.26 5.07
N GLU A 86 -4.19 -0.19 3.89
CA GLU A 86 -3.24 -0.41 2.80
C GLU A 86 -2.78 0.92 2.17
N GLU A 87 -3.55 1.98 2.36
CA GLU A 87 -3.24 3.30 1.83
C GLU A 87 -2.61 4.21 2.90
N VAL A 88 -1.60 4.96 2.48
CA VAL A 88 -0.77 5.81 3.37
C VAL A 88 -1.58 6.89 4.08
N PHE A 89 -2.60 7.43 3.45
CA PHE A 89 -3.40 8.55 3.94
C PHE A 89 -4.86 8.17 4.23
N ALA A 90 -5.13 6.93 4.59
CA ALA A 90 -6.49 6.48 4.88
C ALA A 90 -7.14 7.22 6.08
N ALA A 91 -6.33 7.79 6.97
CA ALA A 91 -6.79 8.59 8.10
C ALA A 91 -7.24 10.01 7.71
N VAL A 92 -6.90 10.49 6.51
CA VAL A 92 -7.32 11.81 6.03
C VAL A 92 -8.74 11.73 5.53
N GLU A 93 -9.64 12.49 6.18
CA GLU A 93 -11.02 12.58 5.74
C GLU A 93 -11.10 13.26 4.36
N ARG A 94 -11.67 12.56 3.38
CA ARG A 94 -11.83 13.02 2.00
C ARG A 94 -13.28 13.27 1.69
N LYS A 95 -13.61 14.42 1.11
CA LYS A 95 -14.99 14.79 0.72
C LYS A 95 -15.62 13.79 -0.26
N LYS A 96 -14.80 13.23 -1.16
CA LYS A 96 -15.21 12.26 -2.17
C LYS A 96 -14.40 10.99 -1.96
N ASN A 97 -14.94 10.01 -1.27
CA ASN A 97 -14.29 8.73 -1.00
C ASN A 97 -15.14 7.57 -1.54
N ILE A 98 -14.52 6.68 -2.31
CA ILE A 98 -15.13 5.47 -2.85
C ILE A 98 -14.33 4.28 -2.36
N ARG A 99 -15.00 3.36 -1.66
CA ARG A 99 -14.40 2.10 -1.21
C ARG A 99 -14.66 0.98 -2.19
N VAL A 100 -13.64 0.21 -2.50
CA VAL A 100 -13.69 -0.93 -3.42
C VAL A 100 -13.15 -2.19 -2.73
N ARG A 101 -13.46 -3.36 -3.29
CA ARG A 101 -13.04 -4.64 -2.74
C ARG A 101 -11.92 -5.31 -3.52
N ASP A 102 -11.67 -4.85 -4.73
CA ASP A 102 -10.68 -5.45 -5.61
C ASP A 102 -9.95 -4.43 -6.48
N ARG A 103 -8.77 -4.82 -6.91
CA ARG A 103 -7.85 -3.97 -7.68
C ARG A 103 -8.38 -3.64 -9.07
N ALA A 104 -9.09 -4.56 -9.72
CA ALA A 104 -9.61 -4.33 -11.07
C ALA A 104 -10.67 -3.23 -11.06
N THR A 105 -11.58 -3.27 -10.10
CA THR A 105 -12.57 -2.21 -9.87
C THR A 105 -11.90 -0.88 -9.56
N LEU A 106 -10.88 -0.87 -8.69
CA LEU A 106 -10.13 0.34 -8.37
C LEU A 106 -9.54 0.96 -9.65
N PHE A 107 -8.85 0.19 -10.48
CA PHE A 107 -8.23 0.69 -11.70
C PHE A 107 -9.24 1.18 -12.73
N ASN A 108 -10.39 0.51 -12.87
CA ASN A 108 -11.48 0.97 -13.74
C ASN A 108 -12.02 2.33 -13.29
N LEU A 109 -12.17 2.54 -11.98
CA LEU A 109 -12.64 3.80 -11.43
C LEU A 109 -11.59 4.92 -11.49
N LEU A 110 -10.29 4.60 -11.36
CA LEU A 110 -9.22 5.56 -11.63
C LEU A 110 -9.33 6.15 -13.03
N ILE A 111 -9.66 5.29 -14.02
CA ILE A 111 -9.84 5.71 -15.41
C ILE A 111 -11.19 6.39 -15.63
N GLY A 112 -12.28 5.76 -15.17
CA GLY A 112 -13.64 6.17 -15.50
C GLY A 112 -14.13 7.42 -14.77
N LEU A 113 -13.60 7.70 -13.58
CA LEU A 113 -14.04 8.82 -12.74
C LEU A 113 -12.96 9.90 -12.53
N ASN A 114 -11.82 9.80 -13.20
CA ASN A 114 -10.64 10.59 -12.83
C ASN A 114 -10.33 10.49 -11.32
N GLY A 115 -10.47 9.29 -10.77
CA GLY A 115 -10.15 9.03 -9.37
C GLY A 115 -8.65 8.90 -9.14
N TYR A 116 -8.26 8.85 -7.88
CA TYR A 116 -6.88 8.61 -7.48
C TYR A 116 -6.79 7.70 -6.25
N THR A 117 -5.63 7.07 -6.09
CA THR A 117 -5.23 6.39 -4.85
C THR A 117 -3.77 6.71 -4.55
N VAL A 118 -3.34 6.54 -3.30
CA VAL A 118 -1.96 6.82 -2.89
C VAL A 118 -1.26 5.53 -2.48
N CYS A 119 -0.06 5.32 -3.02
CA CYS A 119 0.72 4.10 -2.80
C CYS A 119 2.23 4.33 -3.00
N SER A 120 3.00 3.27 -2.99
CA SER A 120 4.47 3.29 -3.07
C SER A 120 5.07 3.77 -4.39
N GLY A 121 4.27 3.98 -5.41
CA GLY A 121 4.75 4.33 -6.76
C GLY A 121 5.22 3.13 -7.60
N VAL A 122 5.33 1.95 -7.02
CA VAL A 122 5.74 0.75 -7.76
C VAL A 122 4.55 0.18 -8.54
N ILE A 123 4.65 0.24 -9.88
CA ILE A 123 3.65 -0.33 -10.77
C ILE A 123 4.33 -1.06 -11.94
N ASP A 124 4.05 -2.34 -12.10
CA ASP A 124 4.52 -3.11 -13.24
C ASP A 124 3.62 -2.87 -14.46
N LYS A 125 4.20 -2.26 -15.50
CA LYS A 125 3.48 -1.91 -16.74
C LYS A 125 3.06 -3.14 -17.54
N LYS A 126 3.74 -4.29 -17.40
CA LYS A 126 3.36 -5.53 -18.08
C LYS A 126 2.11 -6.15 -17.48
N LEU A 127 1.94 -6.03 -16.16
CA LEU A 127 0.79 -6.58 -15.43
C LEU A 127 -0.40 -5.61 -15.38
N ASN A 128 -0.14 -4.30 -15.32
CA ASN A 128 -1.18 -3.29 -15.06
C ASN A 128 -1.50 -2.42 -16.28
N GLY A 129 -0.86 -2.67 -17.42
CA GLY A 129 -1.04 -1.86 -18.62
C GLY A 129 -0.33 -0.49 -18.54
N LYS A 130 -0.66 0.38 -19.50
CA LYS A 130 -0.03 1.71 -19.63
C LYS A 130 -0.97 2.86 -19.24
N ASP A 131 -2.21 2.56 -18.87
CA ASP A 131 -3.23 3.58 -18.65
C ASP A 131 -3.19 4.21 -17.26
N ILE A 132 -2.56 3.53 -16.30
CA ILE A 132 -2.31 4.06 -14.95
C ILE A 132 -0.84 4.50 -14.85
N ILE A 133 -0.62 5.66 -14.28
CA ILE A 133 0.69 6.23 -14.00
C ILE A 133 0.83 6.56 -12.52
N ALA A 134 2.07 6.57 -12.05
CA ALA A 134 2.44 7.02 -10.72
C ALA A 134 3.05 8.42 -10.85
N VAL A 135 2.51 9.39 -10.13
CA VAL A 135 3.06 10.76 -10.03
C VAL A 135 3.47 10.99 -8.60
N PRO A 136 4.67 11.50 -8.32
CA PRO A 136 5.13 11.78 -6.95
C PRO A 136 4.15 12.68 -6.19
N LEU A 137 3.82 12.32 -4.96
CA LEU A 137 3.07 13.19 -4.04
C LEU A 137 4.07 14.08 -3.30
N ALA A 138 3.72 15.35 -3.14
CA ALA A 138 4.51 16.30 -2.35
C ALA A 138 4.26 16.09 -0.85
N ASP A 139 4.74 14.96 -0.34
CA ASP A 139 4.62 14.59 1.07
C ASP A 139 5.95 14.00 1.56
N GLU A 140 6.31 14.28 2.81
CA GLU A 140 7.59 13.85 3.40
C GLU A 140 7.49 12.51 4.12
N ASN A 141 6.28 11.93 4.24
CA ASN A 141 6.06 10.67 4.93
C ASN A 141 6.59 9.49 4.14
N ASP A 142 7.68 8.91 4.59
CA ASP A 142 8.27 7.72 3.99
C ASP A 142 7.44 6.47 4.32
N MET A 143 7.37 5.57 3.34
CA MET A 143 6.80 4.24 3.50
C MET A 143 7.94 3.23 3.62
N ARG A 144 8.16 2.68 4.78
CA ARG A 144 9.10 1.55 4.98
C ARG A 144 8.37 0.25 4.63
N ILE A 145 8.53 -0.20 3.40
CA ILE A 145 7.91 -1.44 2.92
C ILE A 145 8.78 -2.61 3.34
N GLY A 146 8.14 -3.65 3.86
CA GLY A 146 8.83 -4.82 4.36
C GLY A 146 7.92 -6.03 4.46
N TYR A 147 8.45 -7.06 5.07
CA TYR A 147 7.71 -8.27 5.34
C TYR A 147 7.77 -8.64 6.82
N ILE A 148 6.76 -9.35 7.26
CA ILE A 148 6.71 -9.93 8.60
C ILE A 148 6.81 -11.44 8.53
N THR A 149 7.48 -12.00 9.54
CA THR A 149 7.59 -13.45 9.76
C THR A 149 7.39 -13.76 11.24
N HIS A 150 7.10 -15.00 11.56
CA HIS A 150 7.12 -15.45 12.95
C HIS A 150 8.55 -15.59 13.42
N ARG A 151 8.91 -15.04 14.60
CA ARG A 151 10.29 -15.03 15.15
C ARG A 151 10.89 -16.43 15.27
N LYS A 152 10.07 -17.42 15.60
CA LYS A 152 10.49 -18.82 15.76
C LYS A 152 10.22 -19.65 14.51
N GLY A 153 9.68 -19.03 13.47
CA GLY A 153 9.35 -19.69 12.21
C GLY A 153 10.59 -19.82 11.32
N MET A 154 10.72 -20.95 10.67
CA MET A 154 11.69 -21.12 9.58
C MET A 154 10.95 -20.95 8.25
N LEU A 155 11.48 -20.11 7.38
CA LEU A 155 10.94 -19.99 6.03
C LEU A 155 11.19 -21.27 5.24
N SER A 156 10.18 -21.72 4.53
CA SER A 156 10.32 -22.81 3.57
C SER A 156 11.24 -22.40 2.40
N ARG A 157 11.60 -23.37 1.58
CA ARG A 157 12.32 -23.08 0.33
C ARG A 157 11.55 -22.10 -0.57
N LEU A 158 10.22 -22.25 -0.63
CA LEU A 158 9.35 -21.33 -1.42
C LEU A 158 9.33 -19.93 -0.84
N GLY A 159 9.20 -19.78 0.48
CA GLY A 159 9.28 -18.49 1.17
C GLY A 159 10.59 -17.76 0.90
N ASN A 160 11.72 -18.46 0.99
CA ASN A 160 13.02 -17.89 0.65
C ASN A 160 13.13 -17.47 -0.82
N THR A 161 12.68 -18.33 -1.75
CA THR A 161 12.68 -18.01 -3.19
C THR A 161 11.80 -16.79 -3.51
N TYR A 162 10.65 -16.65 -2.82
CA TYR A 162 9.76 -15.52 -2.97
C TYR A 162 10.43 -14.20 -2.52
N LEU A 163 11.10 -14.20 -1.35
CA LEU A 163 11.82 -13.01 -0.87
C LEU A 163 12.99 -12.63 -1.78
N GLU A 164 13.73 -13.61 -2.29
CA GLU A 164 14.79 -13.35 -3.28
C GLU A 164 14.23 -12.75 -4.57
N ALA A 165 13.07 -13.22 -5.03
CA ALA A 165 12.42 -12.68 -6.20
C ALA A 165 11.98 -11.23 -5.98
N ILE A 166 11.34 -10.91 -4.83
CA ILE A 166 10.96 -9.53 -4.48
C ILE A 166 12.19 -8.61 -4.48
N LYS A 167 13.28 -9.02 -3.80
CA LYS A 167 14.52 -8.21 -3.73
C LYS A 167 15.14 -7.89 -5.09
N LYS A 168 14.89 -8.70 -6.11
CA LYS A 168 15.35 -8.43 -7.48
C LYS A 168 14.50 -7.40 -8.23
N TYR A 169 13.29 -7.14 -7.74
CA TYR A 169 12.38 -6.14 -8.31
C TYR A 169 12.55 -4.74 -7.70
N LEU A 170 13.29 -4.64 -6.61
CA LEU A 170 13.58 -3.42 -5.87
C LEU A 170 14.91 -2.81 -6.29
#